data_06cbe72476a4f0c412016410431724df
#
_entry.id   06cbe72476a4f0c412016410431724df
#
_cell.length_a   1.000
_cell.length_b   1.000
_cell.length_c   1.000
_cell.angle_alpha   90.00
_cell.angle_beta   90.00
_cell.angle_gamma   90.00
#
_symmetry.space_group_name_H-M   'P 1'
#
loop_
_entity.id
_entity.type
_entity.pdbx_description
1 polymer ?
#
loop_
_entity_poly.entity_id
_entity_poly.type
_entity_poly.pdbx_seq_one_letter_code
_entity_poly.pdbx_strand_id
1 'polypeptide(L)'
;MIQTLLQHSDFTIVTKPEGISCHNEDTSLLQLMGKGWHLVNRIDRETSGLVVITQKPELQNDIQIALTQGKKFYAAVLRGNMPQETGPSSGMWHEWSFPISDHGEGRDNPQGRLEDQKESRTLYRVIQSNAYFSLVTCHILTGRQHQIRKHSRLAGRPVVGDTRYGNVKDIERIAKIYNFHRMALHSWKLEFLWKGDTIKCESPMPESFLKLFESAK
;
A
#
# COMPACT_ATOMS: atom_id res chain seq x y z
N MET A 1 -7.20 12.92 -9.45
CA MET A 1 -6.68 13.03 -10.83
C MET A 1 -5.46 12.12 -10.95
N ILE A 2 -5.30 11.37 -12.06
CA ILE A 2 -4.10 10.57 -12.31
C ILE A 2 -2.98 11.53 -12.72
N GLN A 3 -1.83 11.39 -12.09
CA GLN A 3 -0.64 12.20 -12.40
C GLN A 3 0.49 11.28 -12.84
N THR A 4 1.16 11.61 -13.93
CA THR A 4 2.42 10.97 -14.32
C THR A 4 3.55 11.55 -13.48
N LEU A 5 4.28 10.67 -12.78
CA LEU A 5 5.42 11.07 -11.94
C LEU A 5 6.76 10.76 -12.61
N LEU A 6 6.82 9.69 -13.42
CA LEU A 6 8.02 9.34 -14.16
C LEU A 6 7.60 8.78 -15.53
N GLN A 7 8.23 9.28 -16.58
CA GLN A 7 8.07 8.77 -17.94
C GLN A 7 9.40 8.21 -18.42
N HIS A 8 9.39 6.92 -18.77
CA HIS A 8 10.51 6.21 -19.36
C HIS A 8 10.09 5.69 -20.75
N SER A 9 11.04 5.44 -21.63
CA SER A 9 10.75 4.91 -22.99
C SER A 9 10.02 3.57 -23.00
N ASP A 10 10.13 2.78 -21.94
CA ASP A 10 9.56 1.43 -21.83
C ASP A 10 8.35 1.35 -20.88
N PHE A 11 8.18 2.30 -19.98
CA PHE A 11 7.08 2.34 -19.00
C PHE A 11 6.82 3.76 -18.49
N THR A 12 5.68 3.91 -17.83
CA THR A 12 5.31 5.14 -17.12
C THR A 12 4.91 4.80 -15.69
N ILE A 13 5.30 5.62 -14.73
CA ILE A 13 4.86 5.50 -13.34
C ILE A 13 3.85 6.61 -13.06
N VAL A 14 2.65 6.21 -12.65
CA VAL A 14 1.54 7.12 -12.39
C VAL A 14 1.04 7.00 -10.96
N THR A 15 0.35 8.03 -10.47
CA THR A 15 -0.42 7.93 -9.22
C THR A 15 -1.83 7.46 -9.51
N LYS A 16 -2.26 6.37 -8.87
CA LYS A 16 -3.66 5.97 -8.83
C LYS A 16 -4.32 6.61 -7.61
N PRO A 17 -5.44 7.32 -7.74
CA PRO A 17 -6.23 7.75 -6.59
C PRO A 17 -6.87 6.54 -5.89
N GLU A 18 -7.29 6.70 -4.64
CA GLU A 18 -8.14 5.73 -3.95
C GLU A 18 -9.52 5.62 -4.62
N GLY A 19 -10.20 4.50 -4.38
CA GLY A 19 -11.57 4.27 -4.81
C GLY A 19 -11.75 3.76 -6.24
N ILE A 20 -10.71 3.82 -7.09
CA ILE A 20 -10.74 3.23 -8.43
C ILE A 20 -9.89 1.97 -8.50
N SER A 21 -10.32 0.99 -9.31
CA SER A 21 -9.55 -0.22 -9.57
C SER A 21 -8.41 0.04 -10.56
N CYS A 22 -7.44 -0.88 -10.64
CA CYS A 22 -6.42 -0.80 -11.70
C CYS A 22 -7.00 -1.21 -13.07
N HIS A 23 -7.95 -2.16 -13.10
CA HIS A 23 -8.56 -2.72 -14.32
C HIS A 23 -9.95 -3.29 -14.00
N ASN A 24 -10.70 -3.72 -15.04
CA ASN A 24 -11.98 -4.43 -14.95
C ASN A 24 -13.18 -3.65 -14.38
N GLU A 25 -13.15 -2.32 -14.40
CA GLU A 25 -14.29 -1.47 -14.06
C GLU A 25 -14.38 -0.30 -15.04
N ASP A 26 -15.57 0.25 -15.25
CA ASP A 26 -15.81 1.36 -16.19
C ASP A 26 -15.02 2.64 -15.87
N THR A 27 -14.52 2.77 -14.62
CA THR A 27 -13.70 3.88 -14.17
C THR A 27 -12.36 3.41 -13.60
N SER A 28 -11.76 2.39 -14.22
CA SER A 28 -10.44 1.89 -13.80
C SER A 28 -9.30 2.81 -14.24
N LEU A 29 -8.12 2.60 -13.62
CA LEU A 29 -6.89 3.32 -14.01
C LEU A 29 -6.62 3.20 -15.51
N LEU A 30 -6.70 1.98 -16.07
CA LEU A 30 -6.44 1.77 -17.50
C LEU A 30 -7.47 2.47 -18.40
N GLN A 31 -8.74 2.49 -18.02
CA GLN A 31 -9.77 3.23 -18.75
C GLN A 31 -9.47 4.73 -18.79
N LEU A 32 -9.07 5.29 -17.65
CA LEU A 32 -8.73 6.72 -17.55
C LEU A 32 -7.43 7.08 -18.27
N MET A 33 -6.49 6.14 -18.42
CA MET A 33 -5.26 6.33 -19.19
C MET A 33 -5.49 6.21 -20.70
N GLY A 34 -6.59 5.56 -21.13
CA GLY A 34 -6.91 5.33 -22.53
C GLY A 34 -6.38 3.99 -23.07
N LYS A 35 -6.58 3.77 -24.38
CA LYS A 35 -6.23 2.50 -25.04
C LYS A 35 -4.71 2.30 -25.15
N GLY A 36 -4.29 1.04 -25.17
CA GLY A 36 -2.90 0.63 -25.40
C GLY A 36 -2.03 0.57 -24.16
N TRP A 37 -2.57 0.88 -22.97
CA TRP A 37 -1.84 0.74 -21.72
C TRP A 37 -2.05 -0.64 -21.08
N HIS A 38 -0.99 -1.21 -20.53
CA HIS A 38 -0.94 -2.47 -19.82
C HIS A 38 -0.40 -2.26 -18.40
N LEU A 39 -1.00 -2.95 -17.42
CA LEU A 39 -0.53 -2.88 -16.02
C LEU A 39 0.72 -3.75 -15.85
N VAL A 40 1.77 -3.19 -15.32
CA VAL A 40 2.94 -3.95 -14.85
C VAL A 40 2.71 -4.47 -13.43
N ASN A 41 2.14 -3.64 -12.55
CA ASN A 41 1.72 -4.04 -11.21
C ASN A 41 0.32 -3.51 -10.91
N ARG A 42 -0.23 -3.99 -9.80
CA ARG A 42 -1.52 -3.51 -9.29
C ARG A 42 -1.44 -3.22 -7.81
N ILE A 43 -2.30 -2.31 -7.37
CA ILE A 43 -2.62 -2.04 -5.97
C ILE A 43 -4.13 -2.15 -5.79
N ASP A 44 -4.58 -2.33 -4.55
CA ASP A 44 -6.00 -2.49 -4.23
C ASP A 44 -6.79 -1.25 -4.67
N ARG A 45 -8.10 -1.41 -4.87
CA ARG A 45 -9.02 -0.33 -5.23
C ARG A 45 -8.92 0.84 -4.24
N GLU A 46 -8.92 0.55 -2.94
CA GLU A 46 -8.89 1.52 -1.86
C GLU A 46 -7.48 2.09 -1.60
N THR A 47 -6.44 1.45 -2.12
CA THR A 47 -5.05 1.92 -2.00
C THR A 47 -4.78 2.99 -3.05
N SER A 48 -4.15 4.09 -2.65
CA SER A 48 -3.65 5.12 -3.57
C SER A 48 -2.16 4.96 -3.83
N GLY A 49 -1.62 5.70 -4.80
CA GLY A 49 -0.18 5.83 -5.03
C GLY A 49 0.33 5.15 -6.29
N LEU A 50 1.58 4.75 -6.29
CA LEU A 50 2.35 4.37 -7.47
C LEU A 50 1.85 3.09 -8.13
N VAL A 51 1.63 3.20 -9.45
CA VAL A 51 1.38 2.07 -10.36
C VAL A 51 2.27 2.24 -11.59
N VAL A 52 2.89 1.16 -12.03
CA VAL A 52 3.70 1.09 -13.25
C VAL A 52 2.82 0.54 -14.38
N ILE A 53 2.83 1.24 -15.50
CA ILE A 53 2.10 0.87 -16.73
C ILE A 53 3.04 0.95 -17.92
N THR A 54 2.74 0.22 -18.99
CA THR A 54 3.52 0.22 -20.22
C THR A 54 2.60 0.24 -21.46
N GLN A 55 3.06 0.80 -22.56
CA GLN A 55 2.46 0.66 -23.89
C GLN A 55 3.13 -0.44 -24.72
N LYS A 56 4.11 -1.14 -24.13
CA LYS A 56 4.87 -2.22 -24.76
C LYS A 56 4.50 -3.55 -24.10
N PRO A 57 3.45 -4.25 -24.55
CA PRO A 57 2.99 -5.48 -23.93
C PRO A 57 4.06 -6.58 -23.89
N GLU A 58 5.00 -6.56 -24.84
CA GLU A 58 6.14 -7.48 -24.90
C GLU A 58 7.12 -7.30 -23.73
N LEU A 59 7.20 -6.10 -23.15
CA LEU A 59 8.07 -5.79 -21.99
C LEU A 59 7.37 -5.91 -20.63
N GLN A 60 6.04 -6.12 -20.62
CA GLN A 60 5.24 -6.12 -19.39
C GLN A 60 5.78 -7.09 -18.34
N ASN A 61 6.08 -8.33 -18.75
CA ASN A 61 6.57 -9.37 -17.85
C ASN A 61 7.98 -9.05 -17.32
N ASP A 62 8.88 -8.56 -18.16
CA ASP A 62 10.26 -8.24 -17.77
C ASP A 62 10.30 -7.08 -16.78
N ILE A 63 9.48 -6.05 -17.01
CA ILE A 63 9.35 -4.93 -16.07
C ILE A 63 8.73 -5.42 -14.75
N GLN A 64 7.75 -6.33 -14.80
CA GLN A 64 7.15 -6.91 -13.60
C GLN A 64 8.16 -7.72 -12.78
N ILE A 65 9.04 -8.49 -13.44
CA ILE A 65 10.13 -9.23 -12.78
C ILE A 65 11.09 -8.24 -12.11
N ALA A 66 11.56 -7.22 -12.82
CA ALA A 66 12.43 -6.18 -12.28
C ALA A 66 11.81 -5.49 -11.07
N LEU A 67 10.52 -5.13 -11.15
CA LEU A 67 9.78 -4.51 -10.05
C LEU A 67 9.59 -5.47 -8.85
N THR A 68 9.49 -6.78 -9.09
CA THR A 68 9.37 -7.79 -8.03
C THR A 68 10.68 -7.98 -7.29
N GLN A 69 11.80 -7.89 -7.98
CA GLN A 69 13.14 -7.93 -7.39
C GLN A 69 13.54 -6.61 -6.70
N GLY A 70 12.83 -5.54 -7.02
CA GLY A 70 13.04 -4.21 -6.45
C GLY A 70 12.41 -4.02 -5.08
N LYS A 71 12.47 -2.78 -4.58
CA LYS A 71 11.89 -2.39 -3.30
C LYS A 71 10.57 -1.65 -3.52
N LYS A 72 9.56 -2.05 -2.79
CA LYS A 72 8.22 -1.43 -2.80
C LYS A 72 7.87 -0.99 -1.38
N PHE A 73 7.79 0.32 -1.18
CA PHE A 73 7.45 0.90 0.11
C PHE A 73 6.04 1.49 0.08
N TYR A 74 5.33 1.24 1.15
CA TYR A 74 3.99 1.78 1.39
C TYR A 74 4.01 2.64 2.64
N ALA A 75 3.24 3.72 2.64
CA ALA A 75 2.88 4.43 3.86
C ALA A 75 1.52 3.92 4.32
N ALA A 76 1.40 3.59 5.60
CA ALA A 76 0.14 3.19 6.22
C ALA A 76 -0.07 3.89 7.54
N VAL A 77 -1.31 4.30 7.85
CA VAL A 77 -1.68 4.70 9.20
C VAL A 77 -2.43 3.55 9.85
N LEU A 78 -1.90 3.08 10.98
CA LEU A 78 -2.43 1.96 11.75
C LEU A 78 -3.16 2.44 13.00
N ARG A 79 -4.14 1.67 13.47
CA ARG A 79 -4.82 1.91 14.75
C ARG A 79 -3.91 1.63 15.93
N GLY A 80 -3.96 2.54 16.89
CA GLY A 80 -3.26 2.44 18.18
C GLY A 80 -1.84 2.99 18.14
N ASN A 81 -1.32 3.18 19.33
CA ASN A 81 0.05 3.64 19.54
C ASN A 81 1.03 2.48 19.30
N MET A 82 2.01 2.71 18.46
CA MET A 82 3.21 1.87 18.34
C MET A 82 4.39 2.73 18.72
N PRO A 83 5.15 2.36 19.75
CA PRO A 83 6.27 3.17 20.21
C PRO A 83 7.23 3.44 19.05
N GLN A 84 7.59 4.70 18.87
CA GLN A 84 8.70 5.06 18.01
C GLN A 84 10.00 4.76 18.77
N GLU A 85 10.83 3.93 18.21
CA GLU A 85 12.12 3.64 18.82
C GLU A 85 13.03 4.86 18.75
N THR A 86 13.70 5.14 19.86
CA THR A 86 14.67 6.23 20.00
C THR A 86 16.05 5.67 20.29
N GLY A 87 17.09 6.47 20.10
CA GLY A 87 18.47 6.03 20.32
C GLY A 87 19.00 5.06 19.28
N PRO A 88 19.87 4.10 19.65
CA PRO A 88 20.51 3.16 18.70
C PRO A 88 19.54 2.30 17.88
N SER A 89 18.32 2.06 18.40
CA SER A 89 17.25 1.33 17.70
C SER A 89 16.40 2.21 16.78
N SER A 90 16.67 3.53 16.75
CA SER A 90 15.92 4.45 15.89
C SER A 90 16.01 4.06 14.43
N GLY A 91 14.84 3.82 13.83
CA GLY A 91 14.75 3.44 12.42
C GLY A 91 14.93 1.94 12.14
N MET A 92 14.97 1.10 13.18
CA MET A 92 15.01 -0.36 12.99
C MET A 92 13.77 -0.87 12.25
N TRP A 93 13.96 -1.88 11.42
CA TRP A 93 12.89 -2.58 10.75
C TRP A 93 12.42 -3.75 11.60
N HIS A 94 11.11 -3.83 11.80
CA HIS A 94 10.40 -4.97 12.38
C HIS A 94 9.79 -5.80 11.27
N GLU A 95 9.36 -7.02 11.57
CA GLU A 95 8.80 -7.93 10.57
C GLU A 95 7.45 -8.51 11.02
N TRP A 96 6.52 -8.56 10.06
CA TRP A 96 5.36 -9.43 10.10
C TRP A 96 5.58 -10.57 9.11
N SER A 97 5.54 -11.82 9.60
CA SER A 97 5.78 -13.04 8.82
C SER A 97 4.63 -14.04 8.92
N PHE A 98 3.40 -13.55 9.15
CA PHE A 98 2.21 -14.41 9.18
C PHE A 98 1.93 -14.98 7.80
N PRO A 99 1.80 -16.33 7.64
CA PRO A 99 1.32 -16.91 6.39
C PRO A 99 -0.11 -16.45 6.10
N ILE A 100 -0.41 -16.09 4.85
CA ILE A 100 -1.73 -15.62 4.42
C ILE A 100 -2.10 -16.17 3.05
N SER A 101 -3.41 -16.31 2.80
CA SER A 101 -3.95 -16.70 1.50
C SER A 101 -3.76 -15.60 0.44
N ASP A 102 -3.84 -15.97 -0.84
CA ASP A 102 -3.91 -15.04 -1.96
C ASP A 102 -5.36 -14.62 -2.29
N HIS A 103 -6.30 -14.80 -1.36
CA HIS A 103 -7.72 -14.47 -1.53
C HIS A 103 -8.11 -13.24 -0.71
N GLY A 104 -9.19 -12.56 -1.11
CA GLY A 104 -9.76 -11.44 -0.37
C GLY A 104 -10.58 -11.89 0.83
N GLU A 105 -9.92 -12.27 1.92
CA GLU A 105 -10.53 -12.74 3.15
C GLU A 105 -11.31 -11.64 3.91
N GLY A 106 -11.96 -12.02 5.00
CA GLY A 106 -12.65 -11.12 5.92
C GLY A 106 -11.87 -10.81 7.20
N ARG A 107 -12.41 -9.91 8.01
CA ARG A 107 -11.79 -9.46 9.27
C ARG A 107 -11.68 -10.55 10.34
N ASP A 108 -12.56 -11.56 10.29
CA ASP A 108 -12.63 -12.60 11.31
C ASP A 108 -11.62 -13.72 11.05
N ASN A 109 -11.23 -13.92 9.78
CA ASN A 109 -10.16 -14.83 9.39
C ASN A 109 -9.30 -14.21 8.28
N PRO A 110 -8.46 -13.21 8.59
CA PRO A 110 -7.67 -12.54 7.57
C PRO A 110 -6.57 -13.43 6.96
N GLN A 111 -6.16 -14.50 7.61
CA GLN A 111 -5.18 -15.46 7.07
C GLN A 111 -5.76 -16.33 5.97
N GLY A 112 -7.09 -16.60 6.01
CA GLY A 112 -7.73 -17.57 5.14
C GLY A 112 -7.61 -19.00 5.69
N ARG A 113 -8.01 -19.97 4.87
CA ARG A 113 -7.90 -21.38 5.21
C ARG A 113 -6.44 -21.80 5.26
N LEU A 114 -6.13 -22.76 6.13
CA LEU A 114 -4.75 -23.22 6.34
C LEU A 114 -4.09 -23.72 5.05
N GLU A 115 -4.83 -24.45 4.22
CA GLU A 115 -4.38 -25.02 2.95
C GLU A 115 -4.07 -23.96 1.88
N ASP A 116 -4.65 -22.76 1.99
CA ASP A 116 -4.46 -21.64 1.06
C ASP A 116 -3.33 -20.70 1.50
N GLN A 117 -2.83 -20.86 2.73
CA GLN A 117 -1.83 -19.95 3.29
C GLN A 117 -0.47 -20.17 2.65
N LYS A 118 0.18 -19.06 2.32
CA LYS A 118 1.52 -19.01 1.73
C LYS A 118 2.39 -18.09 2.56
N GLU A 119 3.68 -18.39 2.58
CA GLU A 119 4.67 -17.52 3.20
C GLU A 119 4.50 -16.09 2.69
N SER A 120 4.47 -15.16 3.66
CA SER A 120 4.42 -13.74 3.36
C SER A 120 5.18 -12.94 4.41
N ARG A 121 5.91 -11.92 3.95
CA ARG A 121 6.80 -11.12 4.78
C ARG A 121 6.66 -9.65 4.46
N THR A 122 6.44 -8.86 5.52
CA THR A 122 6.36 -7.39 5.46
C THR A 122 7.26 -6.82 6.53
N LEU A 123 8.25 -6.05 6.13
CA LEU A 123 9.02 -5.23 7.06
C LEU A 123 8.27 -3.93 7.30
N TYR A 124 8.31 -3.43 8.53
CA TYR A 124 7.73 -2.12 8.86
C TYR A 124 8.62 -1.33 9.81
N ARG A 125 8.48 -0.01 9.75
CA ARG A 125 9.15 0.94 10.63
C ARG A 125 8.17 2.06 10.99
N VAL A 126 8.11 2.42 12.29
CA VAL A 126 7.30 3.54 12.77
C VAL A 126 7.96 4.85 12.41
N ILE A 127 7.23 5.73 11.72
CA ILE A 127 7.68 7.09 11.38
C ILE A 127 7.24 8.07 12.46
N GLN A 128 5.97 7.96 12.87
CA GLN A 128 5.34 8.84 13.84
C GLN A 128 4.21 8.09 14.55
N SER A 129 3.98 8.39 15.83
CA SER A 129 2.83 7.86 16.55
C SER A 129 2.24 8.89 17.51
N ASN A 130 0.96 8.73 17.81
CA ASN A 130 0.25 9.41 18.90
C ASN A 130 -0.56 8.37 19.70
N ALA A 131 -1.39 8.79 20.63
CA ALA A 131 -2.18 7.88 21.47
C ALA A 131 -3.13 6.95 20.67
N TYR A 132 -3.50 7.32 19.45
CA TYR A 132 -4.56 6.65 18.67
C TYR A 132 -4.09 6.04 17.35
N PHE A 133 -2.99 6.54 16.80
CA PHE A 133 -2.52 6.20 15.46
C PHE A 133 -1.00 6.05 15.41
N SER A 134 -0.55 5.23 14.45
CA SER A 134 0.86 5.12 14.09
C SER A 134 1.00 5.19 12.57
N LEU A 135 1.80 6.14 12.08
CA LEU A 135 2.24 6.20 10.70
C LEU A 135 3.45 5.30 10.54
N VAL A 136 3.37 4.35 9.65
CA VAL A 136 4.44 3.39 9.39
C VAL A 136 4.84 3.38 7.93
N THR A 137 6.12 3.12 7.65
CA THR A 137 6.59 2.64 6.35
C THR A 137 6.55 1.12 6.37
N CYS A 138 5.96 0.53 5.35
CA CYS A 138 5.98 -0.92 5.12
C CYS A 138 6.79 -1.22 3.85
N HIS A 139 7.69 -2.21 3.91
CA HIS A 139 8.39 -2.78 2.77
C HIS A 139 7.92 -4.22 2.57
N ILE A 140 7.23 -4.51 1.47
CA ILE A 140 6.73 -5.85 1.18
C ILE A 140 7.83 -6.66 0.48
N LEU A 141 8.19 -7.82 1.06
CA LEU A 141 9.15 -8.77 0.49
C LEU A 141 8.45 -9.83 -0.38
N THR A 142 7.17 -10.02 -0.17
CA THR A 142 6.25 -10.85 -0.97
C THR A 142 5.09 -9.99 -1.45
N GLY A 143 4.27 -10.47 -2.39
CA GLY A 143 3.18 -9.69 -2.99
C GLY A 143 1.82 -10.38 -2.90
N ARG A 144 1.41 -10.87 -1.72
CA ARG A 144 0.11 -11.53 -1.52
C ARG A 144 -1.02 -10.50 -1.52
N GLN A 145 -2.23 -10.95 -1.92
CA GLN A 145 -3.40 -10.08 -1.93
C GLN A 145 -3.68 -9.50 -0.54
N HIS A 146 -3.85 -8.17 -0.47
CA HIS A 146 -4.10 -7.41 0.76
C HIS A 146 -3.03 -7.60 1.86
N GLN A 147 -1.79 -7.94 1.51
CA GLN A 147 -0.76 -8.37 2.45
C GLN A 147 -0.59 -7.44 3.66
N ILE A 148 -0.36 -6.15 3.44
CA ILE A 148 -0.18 -5.18 4.54
C ILE A 148 -1.44 -5.09 5.40
N ARG A 149 -2.61 -5.09 4.79
CA ARG A 149 -3.92 -5.01 5.45
C ARG A 149 -4.17 -6.21 6.37
N LYS A 150 -3.86 -7.41 5.88
CA LYS A 150 -3.96 -8.66 6.65
C LYS A 150 -2.93 -8.71 7.77
N HIS A 151 -1.67 -8.43 7.47
CA HIS A 151 -0.60 -8.44 8.46
C HIS A 151 -0.85 -7.46 9.59
N SER A 152 -1.23 -6.22 9.28
CA SER A 152 -1.54 -5.21 10.30
C SER A 152 -2.76 -5.62 11.15
N ARG A 153 -3.78 -6.27 10.55
CA ARG A 153 -4.93 -6.80 11.28
C ARG A 153 -4.52 -7.93 12.22
N LEU A 154 -3.70 -8.89 11.76
CA LEU A 154 -3.17 -10.00 12.56
C LEU A 154 -2.30 -9.51 13.72
N ALA A 155 -1.56 -8.43 13.51
CA ALA A 155 -0.80 -7.76 14.55
C ALA A 155 -1.67 -6.93 15.53
N GLY A 156 -3.01 -6.98 15.41
CA GLY A 156 -3.93 -6.20 16.25
C GLY A 156 -3.95 -4.70 15.95
N ARG A 157 -3.39 -4.27 14.82
CA ARG A 157 -3.20 -2.87 14.41
C ARG A 157 -3.75 -2.61 13.00
N PRO A 158 -5.06 -2.78 12.76
CA PRO A 158 -5.60 -2.65 11.40
C PRO A 158 -5.34 -1.27 10.79
N VAL A 159 -5.23 -1.22 9.47
CA VAL A 159 -5.12 0.02 8.71
C VAL A 159 -6.35 0.89 8.97
N VAL A 160 -6.15 2.17 9.25
CA VAL A 160 -7.23 3.15 9.46
C VAL A 160 -8.09 3.23 8.20
N GLY A 161 -9.42 3.17 8.38
CA GLY A 161 -10.38 3.25 7.28
C GLY A 161 -10.50 1.97 6.43
N ASP A 162 -9.85 0.87 6.81
CA ASP A 162 -10.00 -0.41 6.12
C ASP A 162 -11.36 -1.05 6.43
N THR A 163 -12.29 -0.97 5.47
CA THR A 163 -13.66 -1.48 5.63
C THR A 163 -13.73 -3.01 5.66
N ARG A 164 -12.72 -3.71 5.11
CA ARG A 164 -12.68 -5.17 5.06
C ARG A 164 -12.07 -5.78 6.31
N TYR A 165 -10.94 -5.25 6.79
CA TYR A 165 -10.19 -5.83 7.92
C TYR A 165 -10.26 -4.99 9.19
N GLY A 166 -10.71 -3.74 9.12
CA GLY A 166 -10.87 -2.85 10.26
C GLY A 166 -12.15 -3.08 11.05
N ASN A 167 -12.28 -2.40 12.18
CA ASN A 167 -13.49 -2.41 13.01
C ASN A 167 -14.46 -1.32 12.52
N VAL A 168 -15.72 -1.66 12.27
CA VAL A 168 -16.75 -0.73 11.73
C VAL A 168 -16.95 0.48 12.66
N LYS A 169 -17.09 0.24 13.97
CA LYS A 169 -17.31 1.33 14.96
C LYS A 169 -16.11 2.29 15.00
N ASP A 170 -14.89 1.79 14.85
CA ASP A 170 -13.69 2.64 14.78
C ASP A 170 -13.68 3.48 13.49
N ILE A 171 -14.06 2.90 12.36
CA ILE A 171 -14.12 3.60 11.07
C ILE A 171 -15.12 4.76 11.15
N GLU A 172 -16.33 4.51 11.65
CA GLU A 172 -17.38 5.52 11.83
C GLU A 172 -16.93 6.64 12.79
N ARG A 173 -16.29 6.27 13.91
CA ARG A 173 -15.77 7.22 14.88
C ARG A 173 -14.66 8.10 14.28
N ILE A 174 -13.74 7.51 13.54
CA ILE A 174 -12.62 8.24 12.91
C ILE A 174 -13.18 9.16 11.81
N ALA A 175 -14.12 8.68 10.99
CA ALA A 175 -14.79 9.50 9.98
C ALA A 175 -15.45 10.74 10.62
N LYS A 176 -16.16 10.57 11.75
CA LYS A 176 -16.83 11.64 12.45
C LYS A 176 -15.87 12.67 13.09
N ILE A 177 -14.79 12.18 13.75
CA ILE A 177 -13.89 13.05 14.53
C ILE A 177 -12.87 13.74 13.61
N TYR A 178 -12.30 13.01 12.64
CA TYR A 178 -11.18 13.48 11.83
C TYR A 178 -11.58 13.81 10.39
N ASN A 179 -12.87 13.67 10.03
CA ASN A 179 -13.35 13.78 8.65
C ASN A 179 -12.54 12.92 7.67
N PHE A 180 -12.22 11.68 8.10
CA PHE A 180 -11.36 10.76 7.36
C PHE A 180 -12.17 9.59 6.78
N HIS A 181 -12.37 9.56 5.45
CA HIS A 181 -13.31 8.68 4.77
C HIS A 181 -12.65 7.70 3.78
N ARG A 182 -11.36 7.45 3.91
CA ARG A 182 -10.60 6.58 3.01
C ARG A 182 -9.80 5.55 3.80
N MET A 183 -9.26 4.54 3.10
CA MET A 183 -8.24 3.66 3.67
C MET A 183 -6.88 4.36 3.69
N ALA A 184 -6.21 4.34 4.84
CA ALA A 184 -4.91 4.97 5.04
C ALA A 184 -3.77 4.04 4.60
N LEU A 185 -3.77 3.64 3.32
CA LEU A 185 -2.71 2.87 2.67
C LEU A 185 -2.33 3.51 1.34
N HIS A 186 -1.04 3.72 1.12
CA HIS A 186 -0.51 4.42 -0.03
C HIS A 186 0.77 3.76 -0.56
N SER A 187 0.80 3.41 -1.83
CA SER A 187 2.01 2.95 -2.52
C SER A 187 2.95 4.14 -2.71
N TRP A 188 3.94 4.24 -1.83
CA TRP A 188 4.69 5.47 -1.61
C TRP A 188 5.94 5.59 -2.46
N LYS A 189 6.82 4.57 -2.41
CA LYS A 189 8.11 4.58 -3.13
C LYS A 189 8.36 3.27 -3.84
N LEU A 190 8.95 3.37 -5.02
CA LEU A 190 9.44 2.24 -5.82
C LEU A 190 10.92 2.45 -6.12
N GLU A 191 11.71 1.39 -6.00
CA GLU A 191 13.11 1.35 -6.40
C GLU A 191 13.39 0.00 -7.06
N PHE A 192 13.80 0.00 -8.33
CA PHE A 192 14.12 -1.23 -9.06
C PHE A 192 15.17 -0.96 -10.14
N LEU A 193 15.87 -2.02 -10.54
CA LEU A 193 16.86 -1.97 -11.61
C LEU A 193 16.19 -2.27 -12.95
N TRP A 194 16.40 -1.41 -13.95
CA TRP A 194 15.91 -1.62 -15.30
C TRP A 194 17.00 -1.33 -16.32
N LYS A 195 17.42 -2.36 -17.10
CA LYS A 195 18.44 -2.26 -18.16
C LYS A 195 19.75 -1.57 -17.71
N GLY A 196 20.16 -1.78 -16.46
CA GLY A 196 21.36 -1.20 -15.88
C GLY A 196 21.14 0.09 -15.08
N ASP A 197 19.99 0.74 -15.23
CA ASP A 197 19.66 1.97 -14.53
C ASP A 197 18.84 1.70 -13.27
N THR A 198 19.14 2.42 -12.18
CA THR A 198 18.33 2.39 -10.97
C THR A 198 17.17 3.38 -11.08
N ILE A 199 15.97 2.84 -11.20
CA ILE A 199 14.74 3.62 -11.25
C ILE A 199 14.25 3.87 -9.82
N LYS A 200 14.05 5.14 -9.46
CA LYS A 200 13.47 5.57 -8.19
C LYS A 200 12.31 6.51 -8.44
N CYS A 201 11.16 6.24 -7.82
CA CYS A 201 10.00 7.10 -7.91
C CYS A 201 9.31 7.18 -6.55
N GLU A 202 8.88 8.37 -6.18
CA GLU A 202 8.16 8.64 -4.94
C GLU A 202 6.88 9.43 -5.25
N SER A 203 5.76 8.97 -4.67
CA SER A 203 4.48 9.70 -4.70
C SER A 203 4.36 10.54 -3.43
N PRO A 204 3.90 11.79 -3.49
CA PRO A 204 3.65 12.57 -2.28
C PRO A 204 2.73 11.83 -1.31
N MET A 205 3.08 11.84 -0.03
CA MET A 205 2.23 11.27 1.01
C MET A 205 0.92 12.05 1.11
N PRO A 206 -0.25 11.38 1.16
CA PRO A 206 -1.52 12.08 1.27
C PRO A 206 -1.58 12.94 2.54
N GLU A 207 -1.88 14.24 2.41
CA GLU A 207 -2.02 15.16 3.54
C GLU A 207 -3.03 14.67 4.58
N SER A 208 -4.08 13.97 4.13
CA SER A 208 -5.07 13.39 5.03
C SER A 208 -4.48 12.41 6.04
N PHE A 209 -3.33 11.76 5.73
CA PHE A 209 -2.65 10.89 6.70
C PHE A 209 -2.02 11.70 7.81
N LEU A 210 -1.40 12.84 7.49
CA LEU A 210 -0.73 13.72 8.45
C LEU A 210 -1.76 14.40 9.37
N LYS A 211 -2.93 14.76 8.86
CA LYS A 211 -4.03 15.37 9.65
C LYS A 211 -4.53 14.47 10.79
N LEU A 212 -4.36 13.14 10.71
CA LEU A 212 -4.68 12.23 11.81
C LEU A 212 -3.76 12.41 13.04
N PHE A 213 -2.61 13.06 12.86
CA PHE A 213 -1.63 13.32 13.92
C PHE A 213 -1.68 14.75 14.44
N GLU A 214 -2.39 15.63 13.76
CA GLU A 214 -2.70 16.97 14.26
C GLU A 214 -3.70 16.81 15.41
N SER A 215 -3.48 17.52 16.51
CA SER A 215 -4.38 17.47 17.66
C SER A 215 -5.80 17.77 17.22
N ALA A 216 -6.76 16.89 17.52
CA ALA A 216 -8.17 17.22 17.40
C ALA A 216 -8.42 18.45 18.29
N LYS A 217 -8.74 19.59 17.69
CA LYS A 217 -9.14 20.80 18.40
C LYS A 217 -10.45 20.58 19.12
#